data_d2ff023d43b38545dbc6380ff1ba7ded
#
_entry.id   d2ff023d43b38545dbc6380ff1ba7ded
#
_cell.length_a   1.000
_cell.length_b   1.000
_cell.length_c   1.000
_cell.angle_alpha   90.00
_cell.angle_beta   90.00
_cell.angle_gamma   90.00
#
_symmetry.space_group_name_H-M   'P 1'
#
loop_
_entity.id
_entity.type
_entity.pdbx_description
1 polymer ?
#
loop_
_entity_poly.entity_id
_entity_poly.type
_entity_poly.pdbx_seq_one_letter_code
_entity_poly.pdbx_strand_id
1 'polypeptide(L)'
;CSHLSSKCLLFSFPNLQYLSLAHCRKFTDKGLLYLGAGKGCHKLIYLDLSGCIQISVDGFRNIARGCSGIQDLLINKMPTLTDRCIQALVEKCQQIVSVVFLDSPHLSDTTFKALAECKLVKVSIEGNSEITDLSFKFMSKCCPYIRHIHMADCQKITDAGLEMISPLKHILVLNVADCIRISDGGVRPFVQGSSGAKLRELNLTNCIRVTDASVTEIAQRCHELTYLNLRYCENVTDAGIEALGNMSSLISIDLSGTSISDMGLKALGRLGKIKELSISECKNISDTGIQEFCKGTKYLEHCYVSYCPQLTDEAVKTMACHCHRLTSVSVAGCPKMTDTCIQYLAAACHYLHFLDVSGCIHLTDKALKYLWKGCKQLQILKMLYCRNITKQAVSKYTAKLEKQEHNDADPPSWLGYDQDGNILTFTKKHTSEPK
;
A
#
# COMPACT_ATOMS: atom_id res chain seq x y z
N CYS A 1 0.71 -26.26 11.84
CA CYS A 1 2.17 -26.45 12.07
C CYS A 1 2.57 -26.89 13.49
N SER A 2 1.63 -27.07 14.42
CA SER A 2 1.94 -27.50 15.81
C SER A 2 2.44 -28.95 15.92
N HIS A 3 2.39 -29.77 14.88
CA HIS A 3 2.68 -31.20 14.89
C HIS A 3 3.67 -31.70 13.83
N LEU A 4 4.28 -30.82 13.03
CA LEU A 4 5.36 -31.23 12.14
C LEU A 4 6.60 -31.58 12.98
N SER A 5 6.82 -32.87 13.24
CA SER A 5 8.07 -33.28 13.83
C SER A 5 9.19 -33.01 12.83
N SER A 6 10.26 -32.37 13.30
CA SER A 6 11.41 -31.99 12.47
C SER A 6 12.01 -33.16 11.67
N LYS A 7 11.77 -34.40 12.11
CA LYS A 7 12.26 -35.64 11.44
C LYS A 7 11.49 -36.00 10.16
N CYS A 8 10.20 -35.62 10.05
CA CYS A 8 9.41 -35.92 8.84
C CYS A 8 9.93 -35.17 7.59
N LEU A 9 10.63 -34.06 7.79
CA LEU A 9 11.18 -33.25 6.70
C LEU A 9 12.41 -33.87 6.02
N LEU A 10 13.09 -34.83 6.69
CA LEU A 10 14.32 -35.46 6.21
C LEU A 10 14.17 -36.37 5.00
N PHE A 11 13.03 -37.03 4.84
CA PHE A 11 12.93 -38.19 3.93
C PHE A 11 11.80 -38.12 2.91
N SER A 12 10.94 -37.10 2.97
CA SER A 12 9.66 -37.14 2.27
C SER A 12 9.58 -36.32 0.98
N PHE A 13 10.54 -35.42 0.70
CA PHE A 13 10.40 -34.44 -0.37
C PHE A 13 11.66 -34.27 -1.20
N PRO A 14 12.01 -35.21 -2.11
CA PRO A 14 13.27 -35.18 -2.86
C PRO A 14 13.39 -34.04 -3.89
N ASN A 15 12.29 -33.35 -4.19
CA ASN A 15 12.23 -32.26 -5.17
C ASN A 15 11.59 -31.00 -4.59
N LEU A 16 11.75 -30.74 -3.30
CA LEU A 16 11.18 -29.56 -2.66
C LEU A 16 11.84 -28.28 -3.20
N GLN A 17 11.04 -27.42 -3.84
CA GLN A 17 11.46 -26.12 -4.37
C GLN A 17 10.89 -24.95 -3.57
N TYR A 18 9.70 -25.10 -3.01
CA TYR A 18 8.99 -24.05 -2.30
C TYR A 18 8.62 -24.54 -0.90
N LEU A 19 9.11 -23.83 0.12
CA LEU A 19 8.81 -24.15 1.51
C LEU A 19 8.40 -22.90 2.25
N SER A 20 7.17 -22.89 2.77
CA SER A 20 6.74 -21.92 3.75
C SER A 20 6.52 -22.58 5.11
N LEU A 21 7.21 -22.07 6.12
CA LEU A 21 7.07 -22.41 7.53
C LEU A 21 6.49 -21.23 8.31
N ALA A 22 5.81 -20.32 7.61
CA ALA A 22 5.25 -19.11 8.20
C ALA A 22 4.44 -19.43 9.47
N HIS A 23 4.71 -18.68 10.54
CA HIS A 23 4.08 -18.80 11.84
C HIS A 23 4.26 -20.15 12.56
N CYS A 24 5.24 -20.96 12.15
CA CYS A 24 5.62 -22.18 12.86
C CYS A 24 6.47 -21.83 14.10
N ARG A 25 5.87 -21.22 15.12
CA ARG A 25 6.55 -20.66 16.30
C ARG A 25 7.37 -21.68 17.10
N LYS A 26 7.10 -22.98 16.97
CA LYS A 26 7.83 -24.08 17.62
C LYS A 26 8.94 -24.66 16.75
N PHE A 27 9.10 -24.18 15.54
CA PHE A 27 10.16 -24.63 14.63
C PHE A 27 11.49 -24.01 15.06
N THR A 28 12.54 -24.84 15.13
CA THR A 28 13.84 -24.47 15.70
C THR A 28 14.98 -24.72 14.72
N ASP A 29 16.21 -24.35 15.12
CA ASP A 29 17.45 -24.63 14.39
C ASP A 29 17.65 -26.09 14.02
N LYS A 30 17.15 -27.02 14.85
CA LYS A 30 17.17 -28.47 14.54
C LYS A 30 16.34 -28.81 13.29
N GLY A 31 15.21 -28.13 13.09
CA GLY A 31 14.43 -28.30 11.86
C GLY A 31 15.21 -27.88 10.61
N LEU A 32 15.86 -26.72 10.68
CA LEU A 32 16.71 -26.24 9.59
C LEU A 32 17.96 -27.10 9.37
N LEU A 33 18.52 -27.69 10.45
CA LEU A 33 19.61 -28.67 10.34
C LEU A 33 19.16 -29.91 9.54
N TYR A 34 17.99 -30.44 9.84
CA TYR A 34 17.44 -31.58 9.13
C TYR A 34 17.11 -31.26 7.67
N LEU A 35 16.58 -30.09 7.39
CA LEU A 35 16.35 -29.63 6.02
C LEU A 35 17.67 -29.51 5.25
N GLY A 36 18.68 -28.89 5.83
CA GLY A 36 20.00 -28.73 5.21
C GLY A 36 20.79 -30.04 5.05
N ALA A 37 20.55 -31.05 5.89
CA ALA A 37 21.17 -32.36 5.80
C ALA A 37 20.42 -33.32 4.83
N GLY A 38 19.19 -33.03 4.50
CA GLY A 38 18.32 -33.87 3.67
C GLY A 38 18.70 -33.81 2.18
N LYS A 39 18.66 -34.94 1.48
CA LYS A 39 18.99 -35.04 0.05
C LYS A 39 17.98 -34.31 -0.86
N GLY A 40 16.80 -33.95 -0.34
CA GLY A 40 15.72 -33.31 -1.13
C GLY A 40 15.76 -31.78 -1.16
N CYS A 41 16.41 -31.13 -0.21
CA CYS A 41 16.30 -29.69 -0.03
C CYS A 41 17.35 -28.88 -0.80
N HIS A 42 18.29 -29.52 -1.50
CA HIS A 42 19.26 -28.84 -2.36
C HIS A 42 18.63 -28.14 -3.57
N LYS A 43 17.37 -28.47 -3.90
CA LYS A 43 16.57 -27.83 -4.96
C LYS A 43 15.70 -26.68 -4.44
N LEU A 44 15.80 -26.33 -3.15
CA LEU A 44 14.99 -25.29 -2.55
C LEU A 44 15.33 -23.94 -3.18
N ILE A 45 14.30 -23.28 -3.74
CA ILE A 45 14.38 -21.98 -4.39
C ILE A 45 13.74 -20.91 -3.50
N TYR A 46 12.58 -21.21 -2.90
CA TYR A 46 11.82 -20.30 -2.08
C TYR A 46 11.77 -20.79 -0.62
N LEU A 47 12.10 -19.90 0.31
CA LEU A 47 12.05 -20.17 1.73
C LEU A 47 11.33 -19.03 2.48
N ASP A 48 10.25 -19.37 3.20
CA ASP A 48 9.54 -18.46 4.09
C ASP A 48 9.63 -18.96 5.55
N LEU A 49 10.28 -18.14 6.37
CA LEU A 49 10.47 -18.35 7.81
C LEU A 49 9.74 -17.29 8.65
N SER A 50 8.78 -16.58 8.08
CA SER A 50 8.05 -15.51 8.78
C SER A 50 7.45 -16.00 10.09
N GLY A 51 7.68 -15.26 11.18
CA GLY A 51 7.15 -15.60 12.50
C GLY A 51 7.74 -16.84 13.17
N CYS A 52 8.85 -17.40 12.66
CA CYS A 52 9.57 -18.52 13.28
C CYS A 52 10.55 -18.02 14.35
N ILE A 53 10.03 -17.64 15.51
CA ILE A 53 10.75 -16.91 16.56
C ILE A 53 11.84 -17.71 17.32
N GLN A 54 11.99 -19.01 17.07
CA GLN A 54 12.98 -19.87 17.74
C GLN A 54 14.17 -20.21 16.83
N ILE A 55 14.32 -19.54 15.71
CA ILE A 55 15.46 -19.71 14.82
C ILE A 55 16.55 -18.70 15.17
N SER A 56 17.77 -19.18 15.32
CA SER A 56 18.96 -18.37 15.56
C SER A 56 19.92 -18.37 14.36
N VAL A 57 21.08 -17.73 14.52
CA VAL A 57 22.16 -17.74 13.51
C VAL A 57 22.56 -19.16 13.11
N ASP A 58 22.55 -20.12 14.06
CA ASP A 58 22.91 -21.52 13.76
C ASP A 58 21.89 -22.18 12.84
N GLY A 59 20.61 -21.85 12.94
CA GLY A 59 19.59 -22.29 12.00
C GLY A 59 19.89 -21.84 10.57
N PHE A 60 20.23 -20.56 10.39
CA PHE A 60 20.61 -20.02 9.08
C PHE A 60 21.88 -20.66 8.53
N ARG A 61 22.88 -20.90 9.37
CA ARG A 61 24.09 -21.62 8.97
C ARG A 61 23.79 -23.06 8.54
N ASN A 62 22.88 -23.73 9.26
CA ASN A 62 22.50 -25.10 8.96
C ASN A 62 21.78 -25.23 7.62
N ILE A 63 20.78 -24.37 7.34
CA ILE A 63 20.05 -24.41 6.06
C ILE A 63 20.96 -24.05 4.88
N ALA A 64 21.86 -23.10 5.04
CA ALA A 64 22.78 -22.65 4.02
C ALA A 64 23.71 -23.76 3.50
N ARG A 65 24.10 -24.70 4.38
CA ARG A 65 24.98 -25.82 4.01
C ARG A 65 24.36 -26.78 2.99
N GLY A 66 23.04 -26.96 3.05
CA GLY A 66 22.37 -27.94 2.18
C GLY A 66 21.50 -27.30 1.10
N CYS A 67 21.13 -26.03 1.25
CA CYS A 67 20.16 -25.35 0.37
C CYS A 67 20.77 -24.09 -0.24
N SER A 68 21.90 -24.21 -0.91
CA SER A 68 22.63 -23.07 -1.53
C SER A 68 21.90 -22.43 -2.73
N GLY A 69 20.85 -23.09 -3.26
CA GLY A 69 20.07 -22.63 -4.42
C GLY A 69 18.92 -21.67 -4.07
N ILE A 70 18.77 -21.24 -2.82
CA ILE A 70 17.72 -20.31 -2.41
C ILE A 70 17.85 -19.00 -3.19
N GLN A 71 16.74 -18.58 -3.82
CA GLN A 71 16.61 -17.36 -4.61
C GLN A 71 15.67 -16.35 -3.94
N ASP A 72 14.56 -16.81 -3.37
CA ASP A 72 13.55 -15.99 -2.71
C ASP A 72 13.52 -16.28 -1.22
N LEU A 73 13.77 -15.25 -0.42
CA LEU A 73 13.83 -15.34 1.03
C LEU A 73 12.81 -14.41 1.67
N LEU A 74 11.87 -14.98 2.43
CA LEU A 74 10.83 -14.26 3.13
C LEU A 74 10.98 -14.48 4.64
N ILE A 75 11.19 -13.39 5.41
CA ILE A 75 11.34 -13.47 6.86
C ILE A 75 10.71 -12.23 7.49
N ASN A 76 9.44 -12.30 7.81
CA ASN A 76 8.70 -11.20 8.40
C ASN A 76 8.42 -11.48 9.88
N LYS A 77 8.34 -10.42 10.69
CA LYS A 77 7.95 -10.52 12.12
C LYS A 77 8.79 -11.54 12.90
N MET A 78 10.10 -11.49 12.69
CA MET A 78 11.05 -12.38 13.34
C MET A 78 12.05 -11.58 14.17
N PRO A 79 11.79 -11.34 15.46
CA PRO A 79 12.64 -10.51 16.32
C PRO A 79 14.03 -11.10 16.56
N THR A 80 14.25 -12.38 16.26
CA THR A 80 15.57 -13.03 16.35
C THR A 80 16.42 -12.86 15.08
N LEU A 81 15.85 -12.28 14.03
CA LEU A 81 16.58 -12.01 12.78
C LEU A 81 17.56 -10.86 12.99
N THR A 82 18.83 -11.11 12.74
CA THR A 82 19.93 -10.16 12.86
C THR A 82 20.82 -10.18 11.60
N ASP A 83 21.66 -9.18 11.44
CA ASP A 83 22.65 -9.14 10.35
C ASP A 83 23.50 -10.41 10.29
N ARG A 84 23.84 -11.00 11.45
CA ARG A 84 24.62 -12.26 11.53
C ARG A 84 23.87 -13.44 10.92
N CYS A 85 22.56 -13.47 11.02
CA CYS A 85 21.72 -14.51 10.38
C CYS A 85 21.85 -14.44 8.86
N ILE A 86 21.74 -13.24 8.30
CA ILE A 86 21.88 -13.02 6.86
C ILE A 86 23.29 -13.29 6.39
N GLN A 87 24.31 -12.84 7.11
CA GLN A 87 25.73 -13.16 6.82
C GLN A 87 25.95 -14.67 6.75
N ALA A 88 25.49 -15.41 7.76
CA ALA A 88 25.63 -16.88 7.78
C ALA A 88 24.90 -17.59 6.63
N LEU A 89 23.80 -17.02 6.16
CA LEU A 89 23.08 -17.56 5.00
C LEU A 89 23.80 -17.30 3.69
N VAL A 90 24.21 -16.04 3.44
CA VAL A 90 24.79 -15.64 2.15
C VAL A 90 26.19 -16.19 1.92
N GLU A 91 26.91 -16.64 2.96
CA GLU A 91 28.18 -17.38 2.80
C GLU A 91 28.07 -18.54 1.81
N LYS A 92 26.91 -19.14 1.66
CA LYS A 92 26.63 -20.27 0.76
C LYS A 92 25.52 -20.00 -0.23
N CYS A 93 24.53 -19.17 0.12
CA CYS A 93 23.35 -18.88 -0.70
C CYS A 93 23.53 -17.59 -1.50
N GLN A 94 24.43 -17.61 -2.50
CA GLN A 94 24.71 -16.43 -3.34
C GLN A 94 23.76 -16.29 -4.54
N GLN A 95 22.78 -17.20 -4.67
CA GLN A 95 21.78 -17.16 -5.74
C GLN A 95 20.55 -16.29 -5.37
N ILE A 96 20.56 -15.65 -4.18
CA ILE A 96 19.45 -14.85 -3.70
C ILE A 96 19.22 -13.66 -4.64
N VAL A 97 17.99 -13.54 -5.15
CA VAL A 97 17.53 -12.46 -6.04
C VAL A 97 16.43 -11.60 -5.40
N SER A 98 15.72 -12.14 -4.41
CA SER A 98 14.62 -11.45 -3.73
C SER A 98 14.68 -11.67 -2.22
N VAL A 99 14.61 -10.57 -1.47
CA VAL A 99 14.52 -10.58 -0.01
C VAL A 99 13.35 -9.73 0.47
N VAL A 100 12.60 -10.27 1.45
CA VAL A 100 11.49 -9.57 2.10
C VAL A 100 11.63 -9.75 3.62
N PHE A 101 11.96 -8.65 4.32
CA PHE A 101 12.23 -8.61 5.76
C PHE A 101 11.40 -7.50 6.41
N LEU A 102 10.13 -7.77 6.68
CA LEU A 102 9.23 -6.79 7.30
C LEU A 102 9.25 -6.95 8.83
N ASP A 103 9.16 -5.84 9.54
CA ASP A 103 9.14 -5.81 11.01
C ASP A 103 10.31 -6.60 11.65
N SER A 104 11.54 -6.37 11.14
CA SER A 104 12.76 -7.03 11.61
C SER A 104 13.73 -5.98 12.19
N PRO A 105 13.53 -5.53 13.44
CA PRO A 105 14.15 -4.31 13.99
C PRO A 105 15.66 -4.40 14.20
N HIS A 106 16.25 -5.60 14.15
CA HIS A 106 17.69 -5.82 14.39
C HIS A 106 18.51 -5.96 13.10
N LEU A 107 17.91 -5.64 11.94
CA LEU A 107 18.63 -5.53 10.67
C LEU A 107 19.16 -4.10 10.52
N SER A 108 20.40 -3.98 10.05
CA SER A 108 21.07 -2.72 9.78
C SER A 108 21.66 -2.68 8.37
N ASP A 109 22.36 -1.62 8.04
CA ASP A 109 23.12 -1.50 6.77
C ASP A 109 24.09 -2.65 6.55
N THR A 110 24.52 -3.34 7.62
CA THR A 110 25.39 -4.52 7.54
C THR A 110 24.73 -5.69 6.79
N THR A 111 23.40 -5.82 6.87
CA THR A 111 22.64 -6.77 6.07
C THR A 111 22.86 -6.54 4.57
N PHE A 112 22.81 -5.28 4.11
CA PHE A 112 23.05 -4.95 2.69
C PHE A 112 24.49 -5.17 2.26
N LYS A 113 25.45 -4.95 3.16
CA LYS A 113 26.85 -5.30 2.92
C LYS A 113 27.02 -6.80 2.70
N ALA A 114 26.32 -7.63 3.47
CA ALA A 114 26.33 -9.08 3.29
C ALA A 114 25.65 -9.49 1.97
N LEU A 115 24.48 -8.95 1.66
CA LEU A 115 23.72 -9.20 0.45
C LEU A 115 24.39 -8.66 -0.82
N ALA A 116 25.46 -7.87 -0.71
CA ALA A 116 26.20 -7.32 -1.84
C ALA A 116 26.80 -8.40 -2.77
N GLU A 117 27.01 -9.61 -2.27
CA GLU A 117 27.48 -10.76 -3.06
C GLU A 117 26.34 -11.43 -3.86
N CYS A 118 25.10 -11.07 -3.60
CA CYS A 118 23.91 -11.62 -4.25
C CYS A 118 23.49 -10.75 -5.44
N LYS A 119 22.80 -11.37 -6.42
CA LYS A 119 22.29 -10.66 -7.59
C LYS A 119 20.87 -10.13 -7.35
N LEU A 120 20.70 -9.26 -6.38
CA LEU A 120 19.39 -8.77 -5.97
C LEU A 120 18.65 -8.07 -7.10
N VAL A 121 17.39 -8.44 -7.26
CA VAL A 121 16.39 -7.83 -8.16
C VAL A 121 15.28 -7.17 -7.36
N LYS A 122 14.95 -7.75 -6.20
CA LYS A 122 13.90 -7.23 -5.30
C LYS A 122 14.40 -7.17 -3.86
N VAL A 123 14.20 -6.01 -3.24
CA VAL A 123 14.41 -5.78 -1.81
C VAL A 123 13.16 -5.18 -1.21
N SER A 124 12.68 -5.75 -0.12
CA SER A 124 11.62 -5.19 0.71
C SER A 124 12.04 -5.30 2.17
N ILE A 125 12.41 -4.16 2.75
CA ILE A 125 12.77 -4.03 4.17
C ILE A 125 12.00 -2.83 4.69
N GLU A 126 10.89 -3.08 5.33
CA GLU A 126 9.98 -2.05 5.83
C GLU A 126 9.93 -2.08 7.35
N GLY A 127 9.73 -0.92 7.98
CA GLY A 127 9.64 -0.80 9.43
C GLY A 127 10.97 -1.02 10.16
N ASN A 128 12.12 -0.73 9.52
CA ASN A 128 13.44 -0.94 10.12
C ASN A 128 14.11 0.38 10.46
N SER A 129 14.21 0.69 11.74
CA SER A 129 14.76 1.95 12.24
C SER A 129 16.29 2.06 12.16
N GLU A 130 17.01 0.96 11.94
CA GLU A 130 18.47 0.93 11.88
C GLU A 130 19.03 1.03 10.45
N ILE A 131 18.16 0.99 9.43
CA ILE A 131 18.53 1.15 8.03
C ILE A 131 18.73 2.63 7.70
N THR A 132 19.86 2.95 7.06
CA THR A 132 20.24 4.31 6.65
C THR A 132 20.53 4.40 5.15
N ASP A 133 20.91 5.58 4.68
CA ASP A 133 21.35 5.83 3.30
C ASP A 133 22.52 4.93 2.86
N LEU A 134 23.30 4.38 3.80
CA LEU A 134 24.36 3.43 3.47
C LEU A 134 23.83 2.16 2.80
N SER A 135 22.62 1.72 3.12
CA SER A 135 21.98 0.60 2.45
C SER A 135 21.79 0.89 0.96
N PHE A 136 21.33 2.09 0.61
CA PHE A 136 21.21 2.52 -0.79
C PHE A 136 22.56 2.61 -1.49
N LYS A 137 23.60 3.04 -0.78
CA LYS A 137 24.97 3.05 -1.29
C LYS A 137 25.46 1.64 -1.62
N PHE A 138 25.19 0.65 -0.78
CA PHE A 138 25.55 -0.74 -1.07
C PHE A 138 24.75 -1.28 -2.26
N MET A 139 23.43 -1.04 -2.32
CA MET A 139 22.60 -1.43 -3.45
C MET A 139 23.10 -0.84 -4.76
N SER A 140 23.42 0.47 -4.78
CA SER A 140 23.91 1.15 -5.97
C SER A 140 25.23 0.56 -6.49
N LYS A 141 26.13 0.17 -5.57
CA LYS A 141 27.42 -0.42 -5.95
C LYS A 141 27.34 -1.87 -6.37
N CYS A 142 26.52 -2.68 -5.72
CA CYS A 142 26.61 -4.13 -5.78
C CYS A 142 25.40 -4.80 -6.45
N CYS A 143 24.26 -4.08 -6.59
CA CYS A 143 23.02 -4.63 -7.14
C CYS A 143 22.59 -3.90 -8.42
N PRO A 144 23.37 -3.94 -9.53
CA PRO A 144 23.09 -3.16 -10.74
C PRO A 144 21.78 -3.55 -11.45
N TYR A 145 21.24 -4.74 -11.16
CA TYR A 145 20.02 -5.25 -11.79
C TYR A 145 18.76 -5.09 -10.92
N ILE A 146 18.87 -4.37 -9.81
CA ILE A 146 17.73 -4.17 -8.91
C ILE A 146 16.57 -3.45 -9.63
N ARG A 147 15.35 -3.95 -9.41
CA ARG A 147 14.13 -3.46 -10.05
C ARG A 147 13.08 -2.98 -9.05
N HIS A 148 13.01 -3.61 -7.88
CA HIS A 148 11.99 -3.33 -6.89
C HIS A 148 12.64 -3.01 -5.55
N ILE A 149 12.42 -1.79 -5.06
CA ILE A 149 12.92 -1.31 -3.77
C ILE A 149 11.72 -0.88 -2.93
N HIS A 150 11.49 -1.56 -1.81
CA HIS A 150 10.48 -1.23 -0.82
C HIS A 150 11.18 -1.00 0.52
N MET A 151 11.23 0.26 0.95
CA MET A 151 11.92 0.72 2.16
C MET A 151 10.99 1.63 2.99
N ALA A 152 9.70 1.29 3.02
CA ALA A 152 8.72 2.07 3.78
C ALA A 152 9.04 2.09 5.28
N ASP A 153 8.72 3.19 5.95
CA ASP A 153 8.93 3.40 7.39
C ASP A 153 10.40 3.19 7.84
N CYS A 154 11.34 3.48 6.95
CA CYS A 154 12.77 3.51 7.29
C CYS A 154 13.16 4.95 7.63
N GLN A 155 12.99 5.35 8.90
CA GLN A 155 13.04 6.74 9.37
C GLN A 155 14.41 7.44 9.23
N LYS A 156 15.50 6.68 9.00
CA LYS A 156 16.84 7.22 8.79
C LYS A 156 17.21 7.41 7.32
N ILE A 157 16.34 7.02 6.39
CA ILE A 157 16.50 7.27 4.95
C ILE A 157 16.23 8.75 4.65
N THR A 158 17.10 9.35 3.84
CA THR A 158 17.05 10.77 3.47
C THR A 158 17.18 10.98 1.96
N ASP A 159 17.19 12.23 1.54
CA ASP A 159 17.44 12.64 0.14
C ASP A 159 18.75 12.06 -0.41
N ALA A 160 19.80 11.97 0.41
CA ALA A 160 21.08 11.42 0.01
C ALA A 160 20.98 9.94 -0.40
N GLY A 161 20.09 9.17 0.23
CA GLY A 161 19.81 7.78 -0.15
C GLY A 161 19.24 7.69 -1.56
N LEU A 162 18.24 8.51 -1.90
CA LEU A 162 17.65 8.53 -3.23
C LEU A 162 18.65 8.96 -4.31
N GLU A 163 19.51 9.94 -4.01
CA GLU A 163 20.58 10.36 -4.90
C GLU A 163 21.57 9.21 -5.17
N MET A 164 21.91 8.41 -4.15
CA MET A 164 22.81 7.26 -4.29
C MET A 164 22.29 6.18 -5.24
N ILE A 165 20.99 5.98 -5.36
CA ILE A 165 20.40 4.98 -6.26
C ILE A 165 20.02 5.56 -7.64
N SER A 166 20.14 6.87 -7.85
CA SER A 166 19.81 7.53 -9.11
C SER A 166 20.58 6.99 -10.34
N PRO A 167 21.84 6.47 -10.22
CA PRO A 167 22.56 5.88 -11.35
C PRO A 167 22.07 4.48 -11.76
N LEU A 168 21.27 3.81 -10.93
CA LEU A 168 20.72 2.49 -11.24
C LEU A 168 19.78 2.57 -12.46
N LYS A 169 19.87 1.60 -13.37
CA LYS A 169 19.24 1.67 -14.71
C LYS A 169 17.92 0.89 -14.82
N HIS A 170 17.59 0.10 -13.83
CA HIS A 170 16.55 -0.91 -13.94
C HIS A 170 15.44 -0.80 -12.88
N ILE A 171 15.43 0.24 -12.06
CA ILE A 171 14.39 0.42 -11.04
C ILE A 171 13.06 0.67 -11.75
N LEU A 172 12.08 -0.17 -11.43
CA LEU A 172 10.70 -0.10 -11.91
C LEU A 172 9.73 0.32 -10.80
N VAL A 173 10.06 -0.06 -9.56
CA VAL A 173 9.22 0.19 -8.38
C VAL A 173 10.07 0.77 -7.27
N LEU A 174 9.66 1.92 -6.75
CA LEU A 174 10.22 2.54 -5.55
C LEU A 174 9.10 2.84 -4.56
N ASN A 175 9.19 2.23 -3.38
CA ASN A 175 8.34 2.55 -2.24
C ASN A 175 9.21 3.05 -1.09
N VAL A 176 9.04 4.32 -0.74
CA VAL A 176 9.69 5.00 0.40
C VAL A 176 8.62 5.69 1.27
N ALA A 177 7.44 5.09 1.35
CA ALA A 177 6.36 5.58 2.20
C ALA A 177 6.83 5.77 3.64
N ASP A 178 6.32 6.78 4.32
CA ASP A 178 6.64 7.12 5.71
C ASP A 178 8.13 7.46 5.97
N CYS A 179 8.95 7.61 4.93
CA CYS A 179 10.31 8.13 5.05
C CYS A 179 10.28 9.66 5.12
N ILE A 180 9.90 10.22 6.27
CA ILE A 180 9.58 11.65 6.48
C ILE A 180 10.73 12.63 6.23
N ARG A 181 11.96 12.14 6.07
CA ARG A 181 13.14 12.95 5.74
C ARG A 181 13.36 13.13 4.25
N ILE A 182 12.60 12.41 3.41
CA ILE A 182 12.64 12.58 1.96
C ILE A 182 11.89 13.85 1.57
N SER A 183 12.52 14.63 0.68
CA SER A 183 12.01 15.89 0.15
C SER A 183 12.20 15.98 -1.37
N ASP A 184 11.89 17.13 -1.94
CA ASP A 184 12.16 17.44 -3.35
C ASP A 184 13.64 17.28 -3.71
N GLY A 185 14.54 17.51 -2.71
CA GLY A 185 15.99 17.36 -2.87
C GLY A 185 16.42 15.93 -3.22
N GLY A 186 15.69 14.92 -2.78
CA GLY A 186 15.95 13.51 -3.09
C GLY A 186 15.16 13.01 -4.29
N VAL A 187 13.87 13.38 -4.39
CA VAL A 187 13.00 12.92 -5.49
C VAL A 187 13.51 13.41 -6.84
N ARG A 188 13.90 14.68 -6.97
CA ARG A 188 14.37 15.26 -8.23
C ARG A 188 15.58 14.53 -8.80
N PRO A 189 16.73 14.37 -8.10
CA PRO A 189 17.88 13.63 -8.64
C PRO A 189 17.54 12.19 -9.01
N PHE A 190 16.67 11.53 -8.23
CA PHE A 190 16.25 10.16 -8.50
C PHE A 190 15.48 10.04 -9.82
N VAL A 191 14.45 10.86 -10.05
CA VAL A 191 13.66 10.79 -11.29
C VAL A 191 14.39 11.32 -12.52
N GLN A 192 15.36 12.23 -12.34
CA GLN A 192 16.27 12.67 -13.38
C GLN A 192 17.35 11.60 -13.70
N GLY A 193 17.52 10.64 -12.83
CA GLY A 193 18.50 9.57 -12.95
C GLY A 193 18.15 8.53 -14.01
N SER A 194 18.95 7.48 -14.07
CA SER A 194 18.92 6.50 -15.16
C SER A 194 17.64 5.64 -15.22
N SER A 195 16.89 5.51 -14.13
CA SER A 195 15.64 4.75 -14.06
C SER A 195 14.38 5.59 -14.26
N GLY A 196 14.44 6.92 -14.16
CA GLY A 196 13.27 7.79 -14.10
C GLY A 196 12.26 7.53 -15.23
N ALA A 197 12.72 7.47 -16.48
CA ALA A 197 11.84 7.25 -17.63
C ALA A 197 11.15 5.87 -17.66
N LYS A 198 11.68 4.87 -16.95
CA LYS A 198 11.17 3.50 -16.90
C LYS A 198 10.41 3.17 -15.62
N LEU A 199 10.40 4.10 -14.67
CA LEU A 199 9.71 3.93 -13.39
C LEU A 199 8.22 3.70 -13.64
N ARG A 200 7.66 2.66 -13.03
CA ARG A 200 6.25 2.27 -13.17
C ARG A 200 5.43 2.54 -11.95
N GLU A 201 6.05 2.39 -10.77
CA GLU A 201 5.36 2.59 -9.50
C GLU A 201 6.23 3.44 -8.58
N LEU A 202 5.65 4.51 -8.05
CA LEU A 202 6.28 5.39 -7.06
C LEU A 202 5.33 5.63 -5.90
N ASN A 203 5.78 5.25 -4.71
CA ASN A 203 5.05 5.50 -3.47
C ASN A 203 5.84 6.44 -2.56
N LEU A 204 5.29 7.62 -2.34
CA LEU A 204 5.80 8.69 -1.48
C LEU A 204 4.81 9.01 -0.34
N THR A 205 3.94 8.06 0.02
CA THR A 205 2.97 8.24 1.12
C THR A 205 3.65 8.86 2.34
N ASN A 206 3.04 9.90 2.90
CA ASN A 206 3.51 10.58 4.11
C ASN A 206 4.95 11.13 4.05
N CYS A 207 5.50 11.33 2.83
CA CYS A 207 6.71 12.11 2.64
C CYS A 207 6.37 13.60 2.72
N ILE A 208 6.12 14.12 3.91
CA ILE A 208 5.53 15.44 4.18
C ILE A 208 6.33 16.64 3.64
N ARG A 209 7.58 16.42 3.24
CA ARG A 209 8.48 17.44 2.67
C ARG A 209 8.49 17.44 1.13
N VAL A 210 7.73 16.53 0.51
CA VAL A 210 7.51 16.50 -0.94
C VAL A 210 6.48 17.55 -1.30
N THR A 211 6.75 18.34 -2.36
CA THR A 211 5.91 19.44 -2.83
C THR A 211 5.57 19.32 -4.31
N ASP A 212 4.89 20.32 -4.86
CA ASP A 212 4.60 20.44 -6.28
C ASP A 212 5.84 20.37 -7.18
N ALA A 213 7.01 20.76 -6.65
CA ALA A 213 8.28 20.68 -7.40
C ALA A 213 8.63 19.24 -7.75
N SER A 214 8.50 18.29 -6.80
CA SER A 214 8.67 16.86 -7.08
C SER A 214 7.66 16.34 -8.08
N VAL A 215 6.39 16.70 -7.93
CA VAL A 215 5.31 16.23 -8.79
C VAL A 215 5.53 16.70 -10.24
N THR A 216 5.99 17.93 -10.42
CA THR A 216 6.34 18.49 -11.75
C THR A 216 7.49 17.72 -12.40
N GLU A 217 8.54 17.41 -11.64
CA GLU A 217 9.68 16.62 -12.16
C GLU A 217 9.25 15.18 -12.50
N ILE A 218 8.42 14.55 -11.67
CA ILE A 218 7.85 13.23 -11.96
C ILE A 218 7.08 13.26 -13.28
N ALA A 219 6.22 14.26 -13.47
CA ALA A 219 5.44 14.42 -14.71
C ALA A 219 6.31 14.57 -15.95
N GLN A 220 7.44 15.28 -15.83
CA GLN A 220 8.36 15.54 -16.93
C GLN A 220 9.28 14.35 -17.26
N ARG A 221 9.56 13.46 -16.30
CA ARG A 221 10.59 12.44 -16.44
C ARG A 221 10.06 11.01 -16.47
N CYS A 222 8.97 10.73 -15.77
CA CYS A 222 8.51 9.35 -15.56
C CYS A 222 7.40 8.95 -16.55
N HIS A 223 7.77 8.79 -17.83
CA HIS A 223 6.80 8.58 -18.92
C HIS A 223 6.11 7.20 -18.90
N GLU A 224 6.67 6.21 -18.21
CA GLU A 224 6.08 4.87 -18.04
C GLU A 224 5.35 4.70 -16.69
N LEU A 225 5.23 5.77 -15.89
CA LEU A 225 4.62 5.69 -14.56
C LEU A 225 3.13 5.37 -14.67
N THR A 226 2.73 4.26 -14.05
CA THR A 226 1.33 3.78 -14.03
C THR A 226 0.66 3.95 -12.68
N TYR A 227 1.45 3.96 -11.60
CA TYR A 227 0.97 4.13 -10.23
C TYR A 227 1.77 5.21 -9.50
N LEU A 228 1.07 6.19 -8.95
CA LEU A 228 1.65 7.26 -8.12
C LEU A 228 0.86 7.39 -6.82
N ASN A 229 1.55 7.28 -5.70
CA ASN A 229 0.95 7.51 -4.39
C ASN A 229 1.63 8.70 -3.70
N LEU A 230 0.84 9.73 -3.42
CA LEU A 230 1.22 10.97 -2.74
C LEU A 230 0.36 11.21 -1.48
N ARG A 231 -0.24 10.15 -0.94
CA ARG A 231 -1.10 10.22 0.23
C ARG A 231 -0.38 10.93 1.38
N TYR A 232 -1.06 11.89 2.03
CA TYR A 232 -0.54 12.73 3.11
C TYR A 232 0.71 13.57 2.75
N CYS A 233 0.99 13.78 1.48
CA CYS A 233 1.90 14.83 1.04
C CYS A 233 1.15 16.17 1.06
N GLU A 234 0.96 16.77 2.22
CA GLU A 234 0.10 17.95 2.44
C GLU A 234 0.53 19.19 1.64
N ASN A 235 1.80 19.26 1.22
CA ASN A 235 2.36 20.34 0.41
C ASN A 235 2.18 20.13 -1.11
N VAL A 236 1.50 19.06 -1.51
CA VAL A 236 1.08 18.87 -2.90
C VAL A 236 -0.27 19.56 -3.11
N THR A 237 -0.31 20.43 -4.12
CA THR A 237 -1.47 21.27 -4.46
C THR A 237 -1.89 21.08 -5.93
N ASP A 238 -2.89 21.83 -6.36
CA ASP A 238 -3.36 21.82 -7.74
C ASP A 238 -2.25 22.13 -8.75
N ALA A 239 -1.24 22.93 -8.38
CA ALA A 239 -0.12 23.28 -9.27
C ALA A 239 0.72 22.07 -9.68
N GLY A 240 1.01 21.16 -8.74
CA GLY A 240 1.68 19.88 -9.04
C GLY A 240 0.80 18.97 -9.89
N ILE A 241 -0.50 18.89 -9.57
CA ILE A 241 -1.43 18.01 -10.28
C ILE A 241 -1.68 18.48 -11.73
N GLU A 242 -1.65 19.79 -11.99
CA GLU A 242 -1.73 20.32 -13.36
C GLU A 242 -0.63 19.75 -14.26
N ALA A 243 0.58 19.59 -13.74
CA ALA A 243 1.69 18.98 -14.48
C ALA A 243 1.41 17.51 -14.83
N LEU A 244 0.75 16.75 -13.92
CA LEU A 244 0.37 15.34 -14.17
C LEU A 244 -0.68 15.21 -15.28
N GLY A 245 -1.47 16.24 -15.57
CA GLY A 245 -2.55 16.23 -16.55
C GLY A 245 -2.13 15.84 -17.99
N ASN A 246 -0.83 15.73 -18.25
CA ASN A 246 -0.27 15.31 -19.54
C ASN A 246 0.34 13.88 -19.51
N MET A 247 0.30 13.17 -18.38
CA MET A 247 0.87 11.83 -18.23
C MET A 247 -0.07 10.74 -18.75
N SER A 248 0.04 10.39 -20.01
CA SER A 248 -0.84 9.38 -20.64
C SER A 248 -0.69 7.95 -20.12
N SER A 249 0.35 7.65 -19.35
CA SER A 249 0.63 6.32 -18.77
C SER A 249 -0.05 6.06 -17.44
N LEU A 250 -0.45 7.13 -16.70
CA LEU A 250 -0.95 7.02 -15.34
C LEU A 250 -2.33 6.35 -15.30
N ILE A 251 -2.45 5.31 -14.48
CA ILE A 251 -3.64 4.46 -14.34
C ILE A 251 -4.23 4.55 -12.94
N SER A 252 -3.38 4.62 -11.91
CA SER A 252 -3.77 4.67 -10.51
C SER A 252 -3.07 5.81 -9.80
N ILE A 253 -3.83 6.61 -9.05
CA ILE A 253 -3.29 7.72 -8.26
C ILE A 253 -3.98 7.83 -6.90
N ASP A 254 -3.18 7.97 -5.85
CA ASP A 254 -3.66 8.29 -4.51
C ASP A 254 -3.15 9.67 -4.07
N LEU A 255 -4.07 10.60 -3.87
CA LEU A 255 -3.86 11.97 -3.43
C LEU A 255 -4.56 12.25 -2.09
N SER A 256 -4.94 11.20 -1.37
CA SER A 256 -5.65 11.34 -0.09
C SER A 256 -4.85 12.19 0.90
N GLY A 257 -5.52 13.12 1.58
CA GLY A 257 -4.89 14.00 2.56
C GLY A 257 -3.95 15.07 1.97
N THR A 258 -3.96 15.29 0.65
CA THR A 258 -3.24 16.40 0.01
C THR A 258 -4.07 17.69 0.01
N SER A 259 -3.46 18.80 -0.40
CA SER A 259 -4.11 20.13 -0.44
C SER A 259 -4.75 20.45 -1.79
N ILE A 260 -5.15 19.43 -2.55
CA ILE A 260 -5.82 19.62 -3.86
C ILE A 260 -7.26 20.11 -3.72
N SER A 261 -7.73 20.76 -4.78
CA SER A 261 -9.11 21.24 -4.92
C SER A 261 -9.75 20.70 -6.21
N ASP A 262 -10.92 21.23 -6.55
CA ASP A 262 -11.64 20.92 -7.80
C ASP A 262 -10.79 21.18 -9.06
N MET A 263 -9.85 22.12 -9.01
CA MET A 263 -8.96 22.43 -10.12
C MET A 263 -7.98 21.29 -10.40
N GLY A 264 -7.42 20.66 -9.35
CA GLY A 264 -6.58 19.47 -9.49
C GLY A 264 -7.35 18.30 -10.11
N LEU A 265 -8.59 18.05 -9.68
CA LEU A 265 -9.43 17.00 -10.27
C LEU A 265 -9.76 17.26 -11.74
N LYS A 266 -10.02 18.50 -12.12
CA LYS A 266 -10.21 18.90 -13.51
C LYS A 266 -8.98 18.58 -14.37
N ALA A 267 -7.77 18.84 -13.84
CA ALA A 267 -6.52 18.49 -14.53
C ALA A 267 -6.38 16.99 -14.71
N LEU A 268 -6.66 16.17 -13.67
CA LEU A 268 -6.63 14.71 -13.75
C LEU A 268 -7.67 14.15 -14.73
N GLY A 269 -8.81 14.79 -14.88
CA GLY A 269 -9.84 14.38 -15.85
C GLY A 269 -9.33 14.33 -17.29
N ARG A 270 -8.28 15.11 -17.65
CA ARG A 270 -7.66 15.09 -18.97
C ARG A 270 -6.95 13.77 -19.29
N LEU A 271 -6.53 13.02 -18.28
CA LEU A 271 -5.78 11.76 -18.46
C LEU A 271 -6.60 10.65 -19.12
N GLY A 272 -7.89 10.62 -18.90
CA GLY A 272 -8.85 9.71 -19.53
C GLY A 272 -8.68 8.22 -19.24
N LYS A 273 -7.53 7.76 -18.74
CA LYS A 273 -7.18 6.34 -18.52
C LYS A 273 -7.16 5.92 -17.05
N ILE A 274 -7.45 6.84 -16.15
CA ILE A 274 -7.46 6.55 -14.71
C ILE A 274 -8.51 5.48 -14.42
N LYS A 275 -8.07 4.41 -13.78
CA LYS A 275 -8.90 3.32 -13.28
C LYS A 275 -9.11 3.38 -11.78
N GLU A 276 -8.14 3.93 -11.07
CA GLU A 276 -8.18 4.04 -9.61
C GLU A 276 -7.83 5.46 -9.18
N LEU A 277 -8.74 6.06 -8.43
CA LEU A 277 -8.60 7.37 -7.83
C LEU A 277 -8.88 7.30 -6.33
N SER A 278 -7.94 7.75 -5.52
CA SER A 278 -8.14 8.01 -4.10
C SER A 278 -7.87 9.47 -3.78
N ILE A 279 -8.86 10.16 -3.23
CA ILE A 279 -8.81 11.55 -2.80
C ILE A 279 -9.46 11.70 -1.41
N SER A 280 -9.39 10.65 -0.63
CA SER A 280 -9.94 10.65 0.73
C SER A 280 -9.28 11.75 1.58
N GLU A 281 -10.03 12.33 2.50
CA GLU A 281 -9.54 13.40 3.38
C GLU A 281 -9.15 14.71 2.65
N CYS A 282 -9.50 14.89 1.38
CA CYS A 282 -9.30 16.14 0.65
C CYS A 282 -10.45 17.11 0.94
N LYS A 283 -10.22 18.06 1.84
CA LYS A 283 -11.27 18.96 2.38
C LYS A 283 -11.79 19.99 1.39
N ASN A 284 -11.02 20.31 0.35
CA ASN A 284 -11.33 21.36 -0.64
C ASN A 284 -11.99 20.81 -1.91
N ILE A 285 -12.37 19.53 -1.93
CA ILE A 285 -13.04 18.91 -3.07
C ILE A 285 -14.54 18.96 -2.87
N SER A 286 -15.24 19.45 -3.89
CA SER A 286 -16.70 19.52 -3.98
C SER A 286 -17.24 18.64 -5.10
N ASP A 287 -18.56 18.58 -5.24
CA ASP A 287 -19.26 17.89 -6.32
C ASP A 287 -18.80 18.38 -7.70
N THR A 288 -18.44 19.68 -7.82
CA THR A 288 -17.92 20.26 -9.07
C THR A 288 -16.61 19.58 -9.51
N GLY A 289 -15.69 19.36 -8.59
CA GLY A 289 -14.43 18.65 -8.89
C GLY A 289 -14.66 17.24 -9.42
N ILE A 290 -15.56 16.49 -8.77
CA ILE A 290 -15.95 15.14 -9.21
C ILE A 290 -16.58 15.20 -10.61
N GLN A 291 -17.44 16.20 -10.87
CA GLN A 291 -18.07 16.38 -12.17
C GLN A 291 -17.03 16.64 -13.28
N GLU A 292 -16.09 17.55 -13.05
CA GLU A 292 -15.04 17.86 -14.02
C GLU A 292 -14.13 16.66 -14.29
N PHE A 293 -13.78 15.88 -13.26
CA PHE A 293 -13.00 14.66 -13.40
C PHE A 293 -13.74 13.60 -14.22
N CYS A 294 -14.99 13.31 -13.89
CA CYS A 294 -15.79 12.26 -14.54
C CYS A 294 -16.12 12.57 -16.00
N LYS A 295 -16.15 13.84 -16.43
CA LYS A 295 -16.33 14.19 -17.85
C LYS A 295 -15.25 13.58 -18.75
N GLY A 296 -14.01 13.50 -18.24
CA GLY A 296 -12.88 12.98 -19.00
C GLY A 296 -12.59 11.49 -18.78
N THR A 297 -13.03 10.91 -17.66
CA THR A 297 -12.62 9.58 -17.22
C THR A 297 -13.77 8.58 -17.30
N LYS A 298 -13.71 7.63 -18.26
CA LYS A 298 -14.74 6.60 -18.46
C LYS A 298 -14.34 5.21 -17.95
N TYR A 299 -13.10 5.03 -17.57
CA TYR A 299 -12.52 3.72 -17.22
C TYR A 299 -12.36 3.53 -15.72
N LEU A 300 -12.90 4.44 -14.90
CA LEU A 300 -12.80 4.37 -13.45
C LEU A 300 -13.46 3.10 -12.92
N GLU A 301 -12.67 2.29 -12.22
CA GLU A 301 -13.05 1.03 -11.61
C GLU A 301 -13.11 1.15 -10.07
N HIS A 302 -12.18 1.94 -9.50
CA HIS A 302 -12.06 2.14 -8.05
C HIS A 302 -12.04 3.63 -7.72
N CYS A 303 -12.94 4.07 -6.84
CA CYS A 303 -13.06 5.45 -6.42
C CYS A 303 -13.23 5.57 -4.91
N TYR A 304 -12.25 6.19 -4.26
CA TYR A 304 -12.23 6.39 -2.81
C TYR A 304 -12.22 7.88 -2.48
N VAL A 305 -13.35 8.36 -1.98
CA VAL A 305 -13.60 9.77 -1.64
C VAL A 305 -14.03 9.95 -0.18
N SER A 306 -13.53 9.05 0.67
CA SER A 306 -13.88 9.04 2.09
C SER A 306 -13.44 10.31 2.81
N TYR A 307 -14.19 10.72 3.81
CA TYR A 307 -13.89 11.89 4.64
C TYR A 307 -13.75 13.21 3.85
N CYS A 308 -14.49 13.33 2.74
CA CYS A 308 -14.61 14.58 1.98
C CYS A 308 -15.91 15.29 2.38
N PRO A 309 -15.86 16.30 3.26
CA PRO A 309 -17.05 16.84 3.94
C PRO A 309 -17.95 17.69 3.04
N GLN A 310 -17.44 18.12 1.88
CA GLN A 310 -18.21 18.95 0.95
C GLN A 310 -19.02 18.12 -0.04
N LEU A 311 -18.69 16.83 -0.22
CA LEU A 311 -19.37 15.96 -1.18
C LEU A 311 -20.80 15.64 -0.75
N THR A 312 -21.69 15.64 -1.74
CA THR A 312 -23.11 15.30 -1.60
C THR A 312 -23.51 14.15 -2.52
N ASP A 313 -24.78 13.79 -2.52
CA ASP A 313 -25.34 12.79 -3.43
C ASP A 313 -25.07 13.10 -4.91
N GLU A 314 -24.88 14.39 -5.28
CA GLU A 314 -24.57 14.82 -6.66
C GLU A 314 -23.21 14.31 -7.13
N ALA A 315 -22.19 14.21 -6.25
CA ALA A 315 -20.92 13.58 -6.60
C ALA A 315 -21.10 12.13 -7.01
N VAL A 316 -21.85 11.36 -6.20
CA VAL A 316 -22.11 9.93 -6.49
C VAL A 316 -22.98 9.74 -7.72
N LYS A 317 -23.99 10.59 -7.91
CA LYS A 317 -24.80 10.63 -9.14
C LYS A 317 -23.93 10.82 -10.37
N THR A 318 -23.01 11.79 -10.33
CA THR A 318 -22.10 12.07 -11.43
C THR A 318 -21.20 10.87 -11.73
N MET A 319 -20.58 10.25 -10.69
CA MET A 319 -19.80 9.02 -10.85
C MET A 319 -20.63 7.90 -11.47
N ALA A 320 -21.84 7.66 -10.98
CA ALA A 320 -22.72 6.61 -11.49
C ALA A 320 -23.12 6.84 -12.96
N CYS A 321 -23.37 8.09 -13.36
CA CYS A 321 -23.74 8.44 -14.73
C CYS A 321 -22.62 8.33 -15.75
N HIS A 322 -21.36 8.49 -15.34
CA HIS A 322 -20.20 8.54 -16.26
C HIS A 322 -19.31 7.30 -16.18
N CYS A 323 -19.22 6.66 -15.00
CA CYS A 323 -18.25 5.61 -14.72
C CYS A 323 -18.95 4.25 -14.49
N HIS A 324 -19.48 3.65 -15.56
CA HIS A 324 -20.26 2.40 -15.48
C HIS A 324 -19.44 1.15 -15.12
N ARG A 325 -18.10 1.27 -15.04
CA ARG A 325 -17.20 0.17 -14.68
C ARG A 325 -16.83 0.13 -13.19
N LEU A 326 -17.45 0.97 -12.38
CA LEU A 326 -17.16 1.02 -10.96
C LEU A 326 -17.42 -0.34 -10.29
N THR A 327 -16.35 -0.86 -9.68
CA THR A 327 -16.34 -2.11 -8.90
C THR A 327 -16.14 -1.84 -7.41
N SER A 328 -15.46 -0.75 -7.06
CA SER A 328 -15.19 -0.37 -5.67
C SER A 328 -15.44 1.11 -5.45
N VAL A 329 -16.26 1.42 -4.46
CA VAL A 329 -16.57 2.80 -4.08
C VAL A 329 -16.50 2.94 -2.56
N SER A 330 -15.84 3.99 -2.09
CA SER A 330 -15.92 4.41 -0.69
C SER A 330 -16.27 5.89 -0.58
N VAL A 331 -17.36 6.15 0.11
CA VAL A 331 -17.83 7.48 0.54
C VAL A 331 -17.89 7.56 2.06
N ALA A 332 -17.13 6.72 2.75
CA ALA A 332 -17.12 6.67 4.20
C ALA A 332 -16.81 8.03 4.82
N GLY A 333 -17.48 8.39 5.90
CA GLY A 333 -17.26 9.67 6.57
C GLY A 333 -17.67 10.90 5.77
N CYS A 334 -18.52 10.77 4.75
CA CYS A 334 -19.11 11.88 4.02
C CYS A 334 -20.50 12.19 4.62
N PRO A 335 -20.64 13.24 5.46
CA PRO A 335 -21.82 13.43 6.29
C PRO A 335 -23.07 13.82 5.52
N LYS A 336 -22.95 14.31 4.29
CA LYS A 336 -24.08 14.77 3.47
C LYS A 336 -24.66 13.72 2.55
N MET A 337 -24.15 12.47 2.60
CA MET A 337 -24.66 11.36 1.79
C MET A 337 -25.97 10.83 2.34
N THR A 338 -26.97 10.64 1.47
CA THR A 338 -28.30 10.11 1.79
C THR A 338 -28.61 8.84 1.01
N ASP A 339 -29.79 8.25 1.25
CA ASP A 339 -30.27 7.09 0.47
C ASP A 339 -30.26 7.33 -1.03
N THR A 340 -30.31 8.59 -1.48
CA THR A 340 -30.30 8.97 -2.89
C THR A 340 -28.97 8.60 -3.58
N CYS A 341 -27.85 8.79 -2.93
CA CYS A 341 -26.56 8.38 -3.51
C CYS A 341 -26.53 6.87 -3.80
N ILE A 342 -27.08 6.07 -2.89
CA ILE A 342 -27.17 4.61 -3.04
C ILE A 342 -28.14 4.22 -4.16
N GLN A 343 -29.20 4.97 -4.32
CA GLN A 343 -30.14 4.78 -5.42
C GLN A 343 -29.47 4.97 -6.78
N TYR A 344 -28.59 5.98 -6.93
CA TYR A 344 -27.84 6.21 -8.16
C TYR A 344 -26.84 5.07 -8.44
N LEU A 345 -26.07 4.63 -7.42
CA LEU A 345 -25.17 3.49 -7.60
C LEU A 345 -25.93 2.22 -8.00
N ALA A 346 -27.04 1.95 -7.35
CA ALA A 346 -27.86 0.76 -7.64
C ALA A 346 -28.48 0.79 -9.03
N ALA A 347 -28.75 1.97 -9.58
CA ALA A 347 -29.32 2.13 -10.91
C ALA A 347 -28.30 1.98 -12.05
N ALA A 348 -27.02 2.29 -11.83
CA ALA A 348 -26.04 2.40 -12.90
C ALA A 348 -24.77 1.54 -12.71
N CYS A 349 -24.39 1.21 -11.47
CA CYS A 349 -23.13 0.51 -11.18
C CYS A 349 -23.36 -0.99 -10.88
N HIS A 350 -23.71 -1.76 -11.91
CA HIS A 350 -24.06 -3.16 -11.76
C HIS A 350 -22.88 -4.10 -11.47
N TYR A 351 -21.65 -3.62 -11.65
CA TYR A 351 -20.41 -4.36 -11.36
C TYR A 351 -19.84 -4.06 -9.98
N LEU A 352 -20.58 -3.36 -9.11
CA LEU A 352 -20.10 -2.99 -7.79
C LEU A 352 -19.94 -4.23 -6.91
N HIS A 353 -18.69 -4.47 -6.43
CA HIS A 353 -18.30 -5.57 -5.55
C HIS A 353 -18.04 -5.09 -4.12
N PHE A 354 -17.50 -3.89 -3.98
CA PHE A 354 -17.15 -3.29 -2.70
C PHE A 354 -17.81 -1.93 -2.55
N LEU A 355 -18.45 -1.72 -1.40
CA LEU A 355 -19.00 -0.42 -1.02
C LEU A 355 -18.73 -0.14 0.46
N ASP A 356 -18.13 1.03 0.75
CA ASP A 356 -17.98 1.53 2.11
C ASP A 356 -18.76 2.85 2.26
N VAL A 357 -19.76 2.82 3.11
CA VAL A 357 -20.60 3.95 3.48
C VAL A 357 -20.55 4.23 4.99
N SER A 358 -19.52 3.71 5.67
CA SER A 358 -19.36 3.89 7.11
C SER A 358 -19.39 5.37 7.48
N GLY A 359 -20.13 5.73 8.51
CA GLY A 359 -20.29 7.13 8.95
C GLY A 359 -21.22 7.99 8.09
N CYS A 360 -21.89 7.45 7.08
CA CYS A 360 -22.93 8.17 6.35
C CYS A 360 -24.24 8.17 7.18
N ILE A 361 -24.36 9.12 8.08
CA ILE A 361 -25.37 9.14 9.14
C ILE A 361 -26.83 9.32 8.66
N HIS A 362 -27.02 9.79 7.42
CA HIS A 362 -28.36 9.98 6.86
C HIS A 362 -28.85 8.78 6.03
N LEU A 363 -28.06 7.70 5.94
CA LEU A 363 -28.50 6.47 5.31
C LEU A 363 -29.48 5.72 6.19
N THR A 364 -30.53 5.18 5.57
CA THR A 364 -31.58 4.41 6.23
C THR A 364 -31.72 3.01 5.62
N ASP A 365 -32.65 2.21 6.10
CA ASP A 365 -32.97 0.88 5.56
C ASP A 365 -33.31 0.90 4.05
N LYS A 366 -33.71 2.07 3.50
CA LYS A 366 -33.97 2.22 2.06
C LYS A 366 -32.69 2.01 1.24
N ALA A 367 -31.53 2.46 1.72
CA ALA A 367 -30.25 2.24 1.07
C ALA A 367 -30.01 0.74 0.83
N LEU A 368 -30.21 -0.11 1.85
CA LEU A 368 -30.03 -1.56 1.71
C LEU A 368 -31.01 -2.17 0.72
N LYS A 369 -32.24 -1.67 0.66
CA LYS A 369 -33.25 -2.11 -0.30
C LYS A 369 -32.85 -1.77 -1.74
N TYR A 370 -32.25 -0.60 -1.99
CA TYR A 370 -31.74 -0.23 -3.30
C TYR A 370 -30.58 -1.12 -3.71
N LEU A 371 -29.57 -1.33 -2.84
CA LEU A 371 -28.42 -2.22 -3.10
C LEU A 371 -28.87 -3.64 -3.44
N TRP A 372 -29.78 -4.19 -2.64
CA TRP A 372 -30.29 -5.54 -2.86
C TRP A 372 -30.97 -5.71 -4.23
N LYS A 373 -31.63 -4.66 -4.72
CA LYS A 373 -32.27 -4.66 -6.04
C LYS A 373 -31.30 -4.48 -7.20
N GLY A 374 -30.34 -3.53 -7.10
CA GLY A 374 -29.52 -3.06 -8.21
C GLY A 374 -28.11 -3.66 -8.26
N CYS A 375 -27.45 -3.84 -7.12
CA CYS A 375 -26.05 -4.27 -7.04
C CYS A 375 -25.95 -5.79 -6.80
N LYS A 376 -26.20 -6.60 -7.81
CA LYS A 376 -26.23 -8.07 -7.68
C LYS A 376 -24.86 -8.72 -7.47
N GLN A 377 -23.78 -8.01 -7.79
CA GLN A 377 -22.41 -8.48 -7.64
C GLN A 377 -21.73 -7.96 -6.36
N LEU A 378 -22.47 -7.22 -5.51
CA LEU A 378 -21.92 -6.71 -4.26
C LEU A 378 -21.55 -7.87 -3.34
N GLN A 379 -20.30 -7.87 -2.87
CA GLN A 379 -19.73 -8.89 -1.99
C GLN A 379 -19.41 -8.34 -0.62
N ILE A 380 -18.85 -7.12 -0.57
CA ILE A 380 -18.41 -6.49 0.68
C ILE A 380 -19.13 -5.17 0.86
N LEU A 381 -19.80 -5.02 2.01
CA LEU A 381 -20.49 -3.80 2.40
C LEU A 381 -20.06 -3.39 3.81
N LYS A 382 -19.50 -2.17 3.93
CA LYS A 382 -19.17 -1.55 5.21
C LYS A 382 -20.12 -0.40 5.48
N MET A 383 -20.72 -0.39 6.66
CA MET A 383 -21.70 0.58 7.13
C MET A 383 -21.62 0.77 8.65
N LEU A 384 -20.37 0.88 9.14
CA LEU A 384 -20.12 1.22 10.54
C LEU A 384 -20.62 2.64 10.82
N TYR A 385 -21.16 2.89 12.00
CA TYR A 385 -21.69 4.20 12.42
C TYR A 385 -22.85 4.74 11.56
N CYS A 386 -23.59 3.84 10.87
CA CYS A 386 -24.81 4.17 10.16
C CYS A 386 -26.04 3.90 11.06
N ARG A 387 -26.23 4.74 12.08
CA ARG A 387 -27.20 4.53 13.16
C ARG A 387 -28.67 4.39 12.72
N ASN A 388 -29.02 4.93 11.54
CA ASN A 388 -30.38 4.85 11.01
C ASN A 388 -30.63 3.61 10.15
N ILE A 389 -29.63 2.73 10.00
CA ILE A 389 -29.77 1.41 9.40
C ILE A 389 -30.05 0.38 10.50
N THR A 390 -31.18 -0.29 10.45
CA THR A 390 -31.59 -1.24 11.50
C THR A 390 -30.93 -2.61 11.32
N LYS A 391 -30.66 -3.30 12.43
CA LYS A 391 -30.15 -4.70 12.43
C LYS A 391 -31.08 -5.63 11.67
N GLN A 392 -32.39 -5.36 11.71
CA GLN A 392 -33.38 -6.16 10.96
C GLN A 392 -33.21 -6.00 9.45
N ALA A 393 -32.99 -4.80 8.96
CA ALA A 393 -32.76 -4.55 7.54
C ALA A 393 -31.41 -5.16 7.10
N VAL A 394 -30.36 -5.02 7.92
CA VAL A 394 -29.06 -5.67 7.68
C VAL A 394 -29.25 -7.18 7.49
N SER A 395 -29.85 -7.86 8.46
CA SER A 395 -30.10 -9.30 8.37
C SER A 395 -30.89 -9.69 7.12
N LYS A 396 -31.89 -8.89 6.75
CA LYS A 396 -32.78 -9.18 5.59
C LYS A 396 -32.08 -8.98 4.24
N TYR A 397 -31.33 -7.90 4.07
CA TYR A 397 -30.85 -7.47 2.74
C TYR A 397 -29.40 -7.82 2.46
N THR A 398 -28.62 -8.16 3.50
CA THR A 398 -27.17 -8.43 3.35
C THR A 398 -26.79 -9.89 3.56
N ALA A 399 -27.76 -10.79 3.75
CA ALA A 399 -27.54 -12.22 4.04
C ALA A 399 -26.72 -12.98 2.96
N LYS A 400 -26.62 -12.44 1.73
CA LYS A 400 -25.88 -13.04 0.62
C LYS A 400 -24.48 -12.46 0.43
N LEU A 401 -24.09 -11.43 1.20
CA LEU A 401 -22.79 -10.82 1.10
C LEU A 401 -21.73 -11.72 1.72
N GLU A 402 -20.53 -11.73 1.15
CA GLU A 402 -19.38 -12.44 1.71
C GLU A 402 -18.92 -11.80 3.02
N LYS A 403 -18.95 -10.46 3.07
CA LYS A 403 -18.57 -9.68 4.25
C LYS A 403 -19.46 -8.47 4.43
N GLN A 404 -19.96 -8.30 5.64
CA GLN A 404 -20.64 -7.07 6.06
C GLN A 404 -20.09 -6.58 7.40
N GLU A 405 -20.00 -5.27 7.55
CA GLU A 405 -19.62 -4.61 8.79
C GLU A 405 -20.68 -3.56 9.13
N HIS A 406 -21.34 -3.71 10.26
CA HIS A 406 -22.38 -2.78 10.71
C HIS A 406 -22.34 -2.61 12.22
N ASN A 407 -22.53 -1.40 12.67
CA ASN A 407 -22.93 -1.07 14.04
C ASN A 407 -23.91 0.10 14.04
N ASP A 408 -24.68 0.23 15.09
CA ASP A 408 -25.66 1.28 15.34
C ASP A 408 -25.10 2.36 16.29
N ALA A 409 -23.78 2.42 16.44
CA ALA A 409 -23.12 3.43 17.26
C ALA A 409 -23.14 4.81 16.57
N ASP A 410 -23.13 5.86 17.40
CA ASP A 410 -22.94 7.21 16.91
C ASP A 410 -21.54 7.38 16.29
N PRO A 411 -21.39 8.27 15.30
CA PRO A 411 -20.10 8.55 14.68
C PRO A 411 -19.14 9.12 15.75
N PRO A 412 -17.93 8.55 15.88
CA PRO A 412 -16.95 9.10 16.79
C PRO A 412 -16.44 10.46 16.28
N SER A 413 -16.02 11.32 17.21
CA SER A 413 -15.57 12.69 16.90
C SER A 413 -14.42 12.78 15.90
N TRP A 414 -13.59 11.75 15.79
CA TRP A 414 -12.50 11.71 14.82
C TRP A 414 -12.97 11.64 13.34
N LEU A 415 -14.26 11.33 13.10
CA LEU A 415 -14.85 11.45 11.76
C LEU A 415 -14.96 12.92 11.30
N GLY A 416 -14.79 13.90 12.19
CA GLY A 416 -14.75 15.32 11.87
C GLY A 416 -16.10 16.01 11.77
N TYR A 417 -17.19 15.36 12.17
CA TYR A 417 -18.55 15.92 12.25
C TYR A 417 -19.30 15.37 13.46
N ASP A 418 -20.35 16.07 13.85
CA ASP A 418 -21.23 15.69 14.96
C ASP A 418 -22.34 14.73 14.52
N GLN A 419 -23.22 14.38 15.46
CA GLN A 419 -24.35 13.48 15.22
C GLN A 419 -25.33 13.99 14.15
N ASP A 420 -25.37 15.28 13.92
CA ASP A 420 -26.25 15.92 12.94
C ASP A 420 -25.55 16.15 11.58
N GLY A 421 -24.26 15.76 11.47
CA GLY A 421 -23.45 15.92 10.27
C GLY A 421 -22.80 17.30 10.14
N ASN A 422 -22.81 18.13 11.18
CA ASN A 422 -22.13 19.41 11.19
C ASN A 422 -20.63 19.20 11.38
N ILE A 423 -19.83 19.85 10.55
CA ILE A 423 -18.35 19.72 10.60
C ILE A 423 -17.84 20.29 11.93
N LEU A 424 -17.07 19.48 12.65
CA LEU A 424 -16.43 19.90 13.90
C LEU A 424 -15.20 20.76 13.57
N THR A 425 -15.22 22.03 13.94
CA THR A 425 -14.05 22.90 13.86
C THR A 425 -13.11 22.57 15.03
N PHE A 426 -12.13 21.70 14.81
CA PHE A 426 -11.04 21.51 15.75
C PHE A 426 -10.12 22.73 15.68
N THR A 427 -10.27 23.69 16.59
CA THR A 427 -9.20 24.65 16.88
C THR A 427 -7.99 23.82 17.34
N LYS A 428 -6.88 23.88 16.62
CA LYS A 428 -5.59 23.30 17.05
C LYS A 428 -5.24 23.89 18.42
N LYS A 429 -5.66 23.24 19.51
CA LYS A 429 -5.06 23.48 20.82
C LYS A 429 -3.70 22.78 20.77
N HIS A 430 -2.64 23.58 20.73
CA HIS A 430 -1.32 23.12 21.12
C HIS A 430 -1.43 22.42 22.46
N THR A 431 -1.43 21.11 22.49
CA THR A 431 -1.15 20.37 23.71
C THR A 431 0.34 20.50 23.97
N SER A 432 0.67 21.51 24.77
CA SER A 432 1.90 21.50 25.53
C SER A 432 1.83 20.27 26.46
N GLU A 433 2.69 19.28 26.22
CA GLU A 433 2.90 18.18 27.15
C GLU A 433 3.29 18.74 28.52
N PRO A 434 2.74 18.24 29.63
CA PRO A 434 3.34 18.45 30.93
C PRO A 434 4.57 17.56 31.08
N LYS A 435 5.60 18.16 31.68
CA LYS A 435 6.94 17.64 31.99
C LYS A 435 6.93 16.28 32.73
#